data_2d2b745d57d4e875c8eaae057aa8bc1e
#
_entry.id   2d2b745d57d4e875c8eaae057aa8bc1e
#
_cell.length_a   1.000
_cell.length_b   1.000
_cell.length_c   1.000
_cell.angle_alpha   90.00
_cell.angle_beta   90.00
_cell.angle_gamma   90.00
#
_symmetry.space_group_name_H-M   'P 1'
#
loop_
_entity.id
_entity.type
_entity.pdbx_description
1 polymer ?
#
loop_
_entity_poly.entity_id
_entity_poly.type
_entity_poly.pdbx_seq_one_letter_code
_entity_poly.pdbx_strand_id
1 'polypeptide(L)'
;MAKELGVTCAKCAKRVCQPAIKANEVPSIDEAPPFCPMRLFPELIDKAVVEYDKPETREFARLASVQEFECYEWTEEGLRTRFPRIEELIQFANKCGYHKLGIAFCLGLWNEARMLSDILENKGFEVISVCCKVGAVAKERIGIKPEQKIAGPENWESMCSPIVQAEVINIEEVDLAIMLGLCIGHDTLFIKYCRVPMTVLAVKDRVTGHNPLAALYLSKSVYYGRLSTKRKKADV
;
A
#
# COMPACT_ATOMS: atom_id res chain seq x y z
N MET A 1 1.83 -37.41 6.25
CA MET A 1 2.57 -36.37 5.47
C MET A 1 2.75 -35.18 6.37
N ALA A 2 3.96 -34.83 6.73
CA ALA A 2 4.25 -33.57 7.46
C ALA A 2 3.76 -32.44 6.58
N LYS A 3 2.93 -31.55 7.16
CA LYS A 3 2.47 -30.33 6.50
C LYS A 3 3.73 -29.52 6.18
N GLU A 4 4.03 -29.28 4.92
CA GLU A 4 5.13 -28.39 4.54
C GLU A 4 5.00 -27.10 5.36
N LEU A 5 6.05 -26.76 6.07
CA LEU A 5 6.10 -25.54 6.88
C LEU A 5 6.08 -24.34 5.94
N GLY A 6 4.90 -23.74 5.78
CA GLY A 6 4.77 -22.50 5.01
C GLY A 6 5.51 -21.36 5.70
N VAL A 7 5.95 -20.36 4.92
CA VAL A 7 6.59 -19.13 5.42
C VAL A 7 5.66 -18.38 6.38
N THR A 8 6.12 -18.07 7.59
CA THR A 8 5.34 -17.38 8.63
C THR A 8 6.15 -16.34 9.39
N CYS A 9 6.78 -15.39 8.68
CA CYS A 9 7.60 -14.32 9.28
C CYS A 9 6.86 -13.52 10.37
N ALA A 10 5.54 -13.30 10.20
CA ALA A 10 4.74 -12.59 11.19
C ALA A 10 4.68 -13.28 12.58
N LYS A 11 5.02 -14.58 12.65
CA LYS A 11 5.08 -15.36 13.89
C LYS A 11 6.51 -15.64 14.36
N CYS A 12 7.51 -15.01 13.73
CA CYS A 12 8.90 -15.22 14.06
C CYS A 12 9.28 -14.51 15.38
N ALA A 13 9.71 -15.29 16.37
CA ALA A 13 10.25 -14.75 17.61
C ALA A 13 11.75 -14.41 17.50
N LYS A 14 12.50 -15.16 16.66
CA LYS A 14 13.94 -14.99 16.45
C LYS A 14 14.20 -14.32 15.09
N ARG A 15 14.30 -13.00 15.11
CA ARG A 15 14.43 -12.17 13.90
C ARG A 15 15.89 -12.07 13.44
N VAL A 16 16.46 -13.16 12.95
CA VAL A 16 17.87 -13.15 12.47
C VAL A 16 18.10 -12.19 11.29
N CYS A 17 17.05 -11.82 10.56
CA CYS A 17 17.10 -10.82 9.48
C CYS A 17 17.20 -9.37 10.00
N GLN A 18 17.04 -9.16 11.30
CA GLN A 18 17.18 -7.87 11.96
C GLN A 18 18.06 -8.06 13.19
N PRO A 19 19.40 -8.00 13.05
CA PRO A 19 20.31 -8.11 14.18
C PRO A 19 20.08 -6.97 15.17
N ALA A 20 20.48 -7.16 16.42
CA ALA A 20 20.44 -6.11 17.42
C ALA A 20 21.24 -4.90 16.94
N ILE A 21 20.73 -3.68 17.17
CA ILE A 21 21.28 -2.39 16.67
C ILE A 21 22.79 -2.21 17.01
N LYS A 22 23.31 -2.93 17.99
CA LYS A 22 24.72 -2.87 18.42
C LYS A 22 25.60 -4.00 17.89
N ALA A 23 25.04 -4.93 17.11
CA ALA A 23 25.82 -6.06 16.58
C ALA A 23 26.37 -5.70 15.20
N ASN A 24 27.71 -5.63 15.08
CA ASN A 24 28.39 -5.50 13.79
C ASN A 24 28.55 -6.86 13.08
N GLU A 25 27.83 -7.88 13.53
CA GLU A 25 27.91 -9.24 13.00
C GLU A 25 26.73 -9.54 12.09
N VAL A 26 27.00 -10.13 10.95
CA VAL A 26 25.97 -10.69 10.07
C VAL A 26 25.33 -11.87 10.80
N PRO A 27 24.00 -11.90 10.97
CA PRO A 27 23.36 -12.99 11.70
C PRO A 27 23.55 -14.32 10.99
N SER A 28 23.86 -15.40 11.75
CA SER A 28 23.94 -16.73 11.20
C SER A 28 22.57 -17.22 10.75
N ILE A 29 22.48 -17.69 9.51
CA ILE A 29 21.27 -18.31 8.97
C ILE A 29 20.89 -19.60 9.74
N ASP A 30 21.88 -20.28 10.36
CA ASP A 30 21.66 -21.50 11.12
C ASP A 30 20.78 -21.28 12.34
N GLU A 31 20.74 -20.05 12.83
CA GLU A 31 19.90 -19.64 13.93
C GLU A 31 18.46 -19.32 13.53
N ALA A 32 18.19 -19.22 12.24
CA ALA A 32 16.86 -18.91 11.74
C ALA A 32 15.88 -20.09 11.99
N PRO A 33 14.60 -19.81 12.30
CA PRO A 33 13.62 -20.87 12.49
C PRO A 33 13.36 -21.64 11.19
N PRO A 34 12.89 -22.91 11.27
CA PRO A 34 12.69 -23.78 10.10
C PRO A 34 11.78 -23.20 9.00
N PHE A 35 10.84 -22.33 9.37
CA PHE A 35 9.91 -21.66 8.45
C PHE A 35 10.46 -20.36 7.87
N CYS A 36 11.70 -20.02 8.16
CA CYS A 36 12.30 -18.77 7.67
C CYS A 36 12.57 -18.85 6.16
N PRO A 37 12.15 -17.84 5.36
CA PRO A 37 12.42 -17.84 3.92
C PRO A 37 13.91 -17.85 3.59
N MET A 38 14.77 -17.29 4.45
CA MET A 38 16.23 -17.34 4.26
C MET A 38 16.78 -18.77 4.27
N ARG A 39 16.12 -19.71 4.99
CA ARG A 39 16.47 -21.13 4.99
C ARG A 39 15.76 -21.93 3.92
N LEU A 40 14.51 -21.57 3.62
CA LEU A 40 13.67 -22.31 2.67
C LEU A 40 14.02 -21.99 1.22
N PHE A 41 14.47 -20.76 0.95
CA PHE A 41 14.64 -20.24 -0.41
C PHE A 41 15.95 -19.44 -0.59
N PRO A 42 17.13 -19.97 -0.21
CA PRO A 42 18.39 -19.22 -0.33
C PRO A 42 18.67 -18.81 -1.79
N GLU A 43 18.56 -19.76 -2.74
CA GLU A 43 18.80 -19.48 -4.16
C GLU A 43 17.84 -18.43 -4.75
N LEU A 44 16.59 -18.40 -4.29
CA LEU A 44 15.62 -17.37 -4.71
C LEU A 44 16.04 -15.99 -4.21
N ILE A 45 16.56 -15.91 -2.98
CA ILE A 45 17.04 -14.66 -2.40
C ILE A 45 18.24 -14.15 -3.19
N ASP A 46 19.24 -15.00 -3.44
CA ASP A 46 20.43 -14.65 -4.21
C ASP A 46 20.05 -14.15 -5.60
N LYS A 47 19.15 -14.85 -6.29
CA LYS A 47 18.63 -14.43 -7.60
C LYS A 47 17.89 -13.10 -7.54
N ALA A 48 17.07 -12.85 -6.52
CA ALA A 48 16.30 -11.62 -6.38
C ALA A 48 17.20 -10.42 -6.04
N VAL A 49 18.24 -10.62 -5.23
CA VAL A 49 19.19 -9.56 -4.85
C VAL A 49 19.95 -9.01 -6.06
N VAL A 50 20.24 -9.83 -7.06
CA VAL A 50 20.88 -9.40 -8.32
C VAL A 50 20.07 -8.31 -9.06
N GLU A 51 18.74 -8.24 -8.86
CA GLU A 51 17.95 -7.16 -9.46
C GLU A 51 18.37 -5.76 -8.97
N TYR A 52 18.91 -5.65 -7.74
CA TYR A 52 19.46 -4.40 -7.21
C TYR A 52 20.81 -4.00 -7.82
N ASP A 53 21.42 -4.84 -8.68
CA ASP A 53 22.62 -4.49 -9.42
C ASP A 53 22.32 -3.68 -10.67
N LYS A 54 21.08 -3.68 -11.14
CA LYS A 54 20.63 -2.81 -12.23
C LYS A 54 20.65 -1.34 -11.78
N PRO A 55 21.27 -0.43 -12.55
CA PRO A 55 21.47 0.96 -12.15
C PRO A 55 20.16 1.66 -11.71
N GLU A 56 19.08 1.49 -12.48
CA GLU A 56 17.78 2.08 -12.20
C GLU A 56 17.15 1.53 -10.92
N THR A 57 17.19 0.22 -10.69
CA THR A 57 16.66 -0.42 -9.48
C THR A 57 17.47 -0.02 -8.26
N ARG A 58 18.82 -0.02 -8.41
CA ARG A 58 19.74 0.38 -7.34
C ARG A 58 19.50 1.82 -6.90
N GLU A 59 19.40 2.74 -7.85
CA GLU A 59 19.20 4.15 -7.54
C GLU A 59 17.83 4.40 -6.89
N PHE A 60 16.76 3.79 -7.41
CA PHE A 60 15.44 3.87 -6.81
C PHE A 60 15.45 3.35 -5.35
N ALA A 61 16.01 2.17 -5.12
CA ALA A 61 16.10 1.57 -3.78
C ALA A 61 16.95 2.42 -2.83
N ARG A 62 18.05 3.00 -3.34
CA ARG A 62 18.91 3.92 -2.58
C ARG A 62 18.14 5.17 -2.16
N LEU A 63 17.41 5.82 -3.08
CA LEU A 63 16.61 7.01 -2.79
C LEU A 63 15.49 6.71 -1.79
N ALA A 64 14.85 5.54 -1.90
CA ALA A 64 13.83 5.09 -0.95
C ALA A 64 14.42 4.93 0.46
N SER A 65 15.60 4.32 0.59
CA SER A 65 16.28 4.15 1.88
C SER A 65 16.79 5.47 2.47
N VAL A 66 17.25 6.40 1.62
CA VAL A 66 17.61 7.76 2.06
C VAL A 66 16.38 8.51 2.56
N GLN A 67 15.24 8.39 1.88
CA GLN A 67 13.99 9.00 2.34
C GLN A 67 13.55 8.42 3.69
N GLU A 68 13.64 7.11 3.87
CA GLU A 68 13.36 6.46 5.15
C GLU A 68 14.25 7.02 6.26
N PHE A 69 15.57 7.11 6.03
CA PHE A 69 16.52 7.67 7.00
C PHE A 69 16.16 9.10 7.39
N GLU A 70 15.82 9.96 6.45
CA GLU A 70 15.49 11.36 6.69
C GLU A 70 14.15 11.56 7.44
N CYS A 71 13.29 10.53 7.47
CA CYS A 71 12.07 10.55 8.26
C CYS A 71 12.31 10.40 9.77
N TYR A 72 13.57 10.18 10.17
CA TYR A 72 13.97 10.04 11.55
C TYR A 72 15.07 11.04 11.92
N GLU A 73 15.12 11.38 13.19
CA GLU A 73 16.21 12.14 13.79
C GLU A 73 16.56 11.58 15.17
N TRP A 74 17.85 11.59 15.47
CA TRP A 74 18.34 11.30 16.82
C TRP A 74 18.36 12.58 17.64
N THR A 75 17.66 12.54 18.78
CA THR A 75 17.65 13.61 19.79
C THR A 75 18.28 13.08 21.08
N GLU A 76 18.45 13.95 22.07
CA GLU A 76 18.90 13.56 23.41
C GLU A 76 17.94 12.55 24.07
N GLU A 77 16.65 12.59 23.70
CA GLU A 77 15.62 11.69 24.22
C GLU A 77 15.47 10.38 23.38
N GLY A 78 16.23 10.23 22.29
CA GLY A 78 16.21 9.06 21.42
C GLY A 78 15.75 9.36 19.99
N LEU A 79 15.38 8.29 19.27
CA LEU A 79 14.95 8.36 17.87
C LEU A 79 13.52 8.91 17.79
N ARG A 80 13.32 9.96 16.99
CA ARG A 80 12.01 10.58 16.72
C ARG A 80 11.67 10.52 15.24
N THR A 81 10.36 10.46 14.93
CA THR A 81 9.84 10.62 13.57
C THR A 81 9.66 12.10 13.23
N ARG A 82 9.91 12.48 11.97
CA ARG A 82 9.90 13.89 11.51
C ARG A 82 8.70 14.24 10.66
N PHE A 83 8.35 13.39 9.70
CA PHE A 83 7.46 13.75 8.60
C PHE A 83 6.23 12.84 8.53
N PRO A 84 5.04 13.40 8.23
CA PRO A 84 3.89 12.60 7.84
C PRO A 84 4.06 12.07 6.41
N ARG A 85 3.35 10.99 6.07
CA ARG A 85 3.50 10.30 4.77
C ARG A 85 3.32 11.21 3.53
N ILE A 86 2.50 12.26 3.60
CA ILE A 86 2.36 13.23 2.50
C ILE A 86 3.69 13.96 2.26
N GLU A 87 4.37 14.36 3.31
CA GLU A 87 5.65 15.05 3.22
C GLU A 87 6.76 14.12 2.74
N GLU A 88 6.79 12.88 3.23
CA GLU A 88 7.67 11.82 2.71
C GLU A 88 7.49 11.63 1.20
N LEU A 89 6.23 11.57 0.74
CA LEU A 89 5.90 11.41 -0.68
C LEU A 89 6.45 12.56 -1.52
N ILE A 90 6.24 13.80 -1.07
CA ILE A 90 6.74 15.00 -1.75
C ILE A 90 8.27 15.00 -1.83
N GLN A 91 8.93 14.71 -0.72
CA GLN A 91 10.40 14.67 -0.64
C GLN A 91 10.96 13.54 -1.52
N PHE A 92 10.35 12.36 -1.49
CA PHE A 92 10.75 11.23 -2.32
C PHE A 92 10.56 11.50 -3.80
N ALA A 93 9.42 12.07 -4.21
CA ALA A 93 9.16 12.45 -5.60
C ALA A 93 10.20 13.46 -6.11
N ASN A 94 10.56 14.46 -5.30
CA ASN A 94 11.60 15.41 -5.64
C ASN A 94 12.98 14.75 -5.80
N LYS A 95 13.35 13.82 -4.89
CA LYS A 95 14.61 13.06 -4.98
C LYS A 95 14.70 12.21 -6.25
N CYS A 96 13.57 11.65 -6.68
CA CYS A 96 13.48 10.88 -7.92
C CYS A 96 13.45 11.76 -9.18
N GLY A 97 13.39 13.10 -9.04
CA GLY A 97 13.26 14.02 -10.17
C GLY A 97 11.89 13.93 -10.85
N TYR A 98 10.86 13.51 -10.12
CA TYR A 98 9.50 13.41 -10.65
C TYR A 98 8.86 14.80 -10.78
N HIS A 99 8.07 14.99 -11.84
CA HIS A 99 7.42 16.26 -12.15
C HIS A 99 5.90 16.10 -12.29
N LYS A 100 5.41 14.94 -12.76
CA LYS A 100 4.01 14.68 -13.02
C LYS A 100 3.49 13.55 -12.13
N LEU A 101 2.50 13.83 -11.29
CA LEU A 101 1.94 12.88 -10.33
C LEU A 101 0.47 12.56 -10.66
N GLY A 102 0.08 11.30 -10.54
CA GLY A 102 -1.28 10.85 -10.81
C GLY A 102 -2.01 10.43 -9.52
N ILE A 103 -3.21 10.95 -9.26
CA ILE A 103 -4.04 10.58 -8.11
C ILE A 103 -5.21 9.71 -8.57
N ALA A 104 -5.24 8.44 -8.18
CA ALA A 104 -6.42 7.58 -8.32
C ALA A 104 -7.19 7.54 -7.00
N PHE A 105 -8.39 8.13 -6.97
CA PHE A 105 -9.11 8.30 -5.72
C PHE A 105 -10.55 7.73 -5.75
N CYS A 106 -11.05 7.37 -4.57
CA CYS A 106 -12.46 7.02 -4.39
C CYS A 106 -13.32 8.28 -4.27
N LEU A 107 -14.51 8.27 -4.91
CA LEU A 107 -15.48 9.35 -4.82
C LEU A 107 -15.73 9.84 -3.38
N GLY A 108 -15.77 8.92 -2.42
CA GLY A 108 -15.96 9.27 -1.01
C GLY A 108 -14.78 9.95 -0.32
N LEU A 109 -13.71 10.26 -1.06
CA LEU A 109 -12.56 11.07 -0.63
C LEU A 109 -12.31 12.22 -1.62
N TRP A 110 -13.37 12.77 -2.15
CA TRP A 110 -13.27 13.87 -3.12
C TRP A 110 -12.58 15.11 -2.54
N ASN A 111 -12.95 15.47 -1.31
CA ASN A 111 -12.36 16.62 -0.63
C ASN A 111 -10.88 16.40 -0.32
N GLU A 112 -10.53 15.21 0.16
CA GLU A 112 -9.15 14.84 0.46
C GLU A 112 -8.30 14.76 -0.82
N ALA A 113 -8.88 14.28 -1.93
CA ALA A 113 -8.21 14.27 -3.23
C ALA A 113 -7.95 15.69 -3.74
N ARG A 114 -8.90 16.61 -3.59
CA ARG A 114 -8.73 18.02 -3.93
C ARG A 114 -7.64 18.67 -3.08
N MET A 115 -7.69 18.49 -1.76
CA MET A 115 -6.66 19.00 -0.86
C MET A 115 -5.27 18.48 -1.21
N LEU A 116 -5.16 17.19 -1.56
CA LEU A 116 -3.90 16.58 -1.98
C LEU A 116 -3.39 17.20 -3.30
N SER A 117 -4.28 17.37 -4.30
CA SER A 117 -3.95 18.04 -5.57
C SER A 117 -3.39 19.43 -5.32
N ASP A 118 -4.12 20.25 -4.55
CA ASP A 118 -3.71 21.63 -4.22
C ASP A 118 -2.32 21.66 -3.51
N ILE A 119 -2.07 20.72 -2.60
CA ILE A 119 -0.78 20.61 -1.91
C ILE A 119 0.35 20.27 -2.89
N LEU A 120 0.15 19.28 -3.75
CA LEU A 120 1.17 18.83 -4.70
C LEU A 120 1.47 19.90 -5.77
N GLU A 121 0.43 20.56 -6.29
CA GLU A 121 0.57 21.69 -7.22
C GLU A 121 1.34 22.85 -6.60
N ASN A 122 1.03 23.20 -5.34
CA ASN A 122 1.76 24.22 -4.58
C ASN A 122 3.24 23.86 -4.31
N LYS A 123 3.59 22.57 -4.46
CA LYS A 123 4.98 22.07 -4.37
C LYS A 123 5.66 21.96 -5.74
N GLY A 124 4.98 22.39 -6.81
CA GLY A 124 5.53 22.48 -8.15
C GLY A 124 5.33 21.26 -9.03
N PHE A 125 4.49 20.30 -8.63
CA PHE A 125 4.16 19.15 -9.46
C PHE A 125 3.00 19.45 -10.41
N GLU A 126 3.04 18.86 -11.61
CA GLU A 126 1.87 18.70 -12.45
C GLU A 126 1.03 17.55 -11.86
N VAL A 127 -0.29 17.75 -11.69
CA VAL A 127 -1.16 16.76 -11.05
C VAL A 127 -2.30 16.34 -11.97
N ILE A 128 -2.39 15.02 -12.22
CA ILE A 128 -3.54 14.38 -12.86
C ILE A 128 -4.34 13.65 -11.79
N SER A 129 -5.65 13.81 -11.80
CA SER A 129 -6.51 13.14 -10.82
C SER A 129 -7.70 12.44 -11.47
N VAL A 130 -7.98 11.18 -11.08
CA VAL A 130 -9.03 10.37 -11.68
C VAL A 130 -9.90 9.74 -10.59
N CYS A 131 -11.19 10.10 -10.59
CA CYS A 131 -12.19 9.55 -9.69
C CYS A 131 -12.55 8.10 -10.06
N CYS A 132 -12.86 7.26 -9.07
CA CYS A 132 -13.26 5.86 -9.30
C CYS A 132 -14.56 5.68 -10.10
N LYS A 133 -15.37 6.74 -10.27
CA LYS A 133 -16.61 6.71 -11.05
C LYS A 133 -16.44 7.13 -12.51
N VAL A 134 -15.19 7.32 -12.94
CA VAL A 134 -14.85 7.65 -14.35
C VAL A 134 -15.49 6.65 -15.31
N GLY A 135 -16.05 7.17 -16.42
CA GLY A 135 -16.80 6.39 -17.41
C GLY A 135 -18.30 6.28 -17.15
N ALA A 136 -18.78 6.56 -15.94
CA ALA A 136 -20.19 6.51 -15.56
C ALA A 136 -20.90 5.23 -16.06
N VAL A 137 -20.25 4.07 -15.90
CA VAL A 137 -20.78 2.77 -16.35
C VAL A 137 -21.71 2.19 -15.30
N ALA A 138 -22.89 1.72 -15.72
CA ALA A 138 -23.87 1.10 -14.81
C ALA A 138 -23.29 -0.15 -14.13
N LYS A 139 -23.64 -0.36 -12.85
CA LYS A 139 -23.20 -1.53 -12.07
C LYS A 139 -23.65 -2.87 -12.67
N GLU A 140 -24.77 -2.88 -13.36
CA GLU A 140 -25.30 -4.05 -14.06
C GLU A 140 -24.35 -4.60 -15.12
N ARG A 141 -23.43 -3.75 -15.65
CA ARG A 141 -22.39 -4.17 -16.58
C ARG A 141 -21.50 -5.30 -16.05
N ILE A 142 -21.32 -5.35 -14.74
CA ILE A 142 -20.53 -6.38 -14.05
C ILE A 142 -21.40 -7.40 -13.30
N GLY A 143 -22.69 -7.49 -13.65
CA GLY A 143 -23.63 -8.47 -13.09
C GLY A 143 -24.14 -8.13 -11.68
N ILE A 144 -24.02 -6.89 -11.20
CA ILE A 144 -24.60 -6.45 -9.94
C ILE A 144 -26.12 -6.39 -10.10
N LYS A 145 -26.84 -7.07 -9.21
CA LYS A 145 -28.30 -7.10 -9.18
C LYS A 145 -28.85 -5.84 -8.51
N PRO A 146 -30.12 -5.45 -8.80
CA PRO A 146 -30.74 -4.27 -8.21
C PRO A 146 -30.63 -4.19 -6.68
N GLU A 147 -30.89 -5.30 -5.98
CA GLU A 147 -30.84 -5.40 -4.51
C GLU A 147 -29.42 -5.29 -3.92
N GLN A 148 -28.40 -5.34 -4.75
CA GLN A 148 -26.98 -5.20 -4.36
C GLN A 148 -26.44 -3.77 -4.56
N LYS A 149 -27.27 -2.84 -5.03
CA LYS A 149 -26.90 -1.44 -5.20
C LYS A 149 -26.96 -0.68 -3.87
N ILE A 150 -25.94 0.14 -3.63
CA ILE A 150 -25.87 1.01 -2.45
C ILE A 150 -26.91 2.12 -2.56
N ALA A 151 -27.16 2.60 -3.77
CA ALA A 151 -28.15 3.65 -4.05
C ALA A 151 -29.62 3.16 -3.92
N GLY A 152 -29.84 1.86 -3.71
CA GLY A 152 -31.12 1.23 -3.71
C GLY A 152 -31.48 0.59 -5.06
N PRO A 153 -32.42 -0.40 -5.06
CA PRO A 153 -32.69 -1.23 -6.24
C PRO A 153 -33.22 -0.44 -7.44
N GLU A 154 -34.04 0.59 -7.20
CA GLU A 154 -34.68 1.39 -8.25
C GLU A 154 -33.78 2.50 -8.82
N ASN A 155 -32.65 2.78 -8.18
CA ASN A 155 -31.82 3.87 -8.60
C ASN A 155 -30.70 3.39 -9.55
N TRP A 156 -30.35 4.24 -10.50
CA TRP A 156 -29.15 4.05 -11.29
C TRP A 156 -27.91 4.26 -10.42
N GLU A 157 -26.92 3.39 -10.56
CA GLU A 157 -25.67 3.52 -9.83
C GLU A 157 -24.47 3.19 -10.72
N SER A 158 -23.51 4.14 -10.81
CA SER A 158 -22.24 3.90 -11.49
C SER A 158 -21.40 2.89 -10.73
N MET A 159 -20.83 1.93 -11.44
CA MET A 159 -19.77 1.07 -10.86
C MET A 159 -18.50 1.88 -10.59
N CYS A 160 -17.59 1.33 -9.78
CA CYS A 160 -16.22 1.82 -9.71
C CYS A 160 -15.44 1.22 -10.88
N SER A 161 -14.62 2.04 -11.52
CA SER A 161 -13.84 1.72 -12.72
C SER A 161 -12.32 1.85 -12.47
N PRO A 162 -11.74 1.05 -11.55
CA PRO A 162 -10.31 1.16 -11.22
C PRO A 162 -9.39 0.84 -12.40
N ILE A 163 -9.83 0.01 -13.33
CA ILE A 163 -9.09 -0.26 -14.56
C ILE A 163 -9.01 1.01 -15.43
N VAL A 164 -10.12 1.74 -15.56
CA VAL A 164 -10.13 3.02 -16.31
C VAL A 164 -9.26 4.06 -15.60
N GLN A 165 -9.29 4.13 -14.27
CA GLN A 165 -8.37 5.00 -13.52
C GLN A 165 -6.91 4.69 -13.85
N ALA A 166 -6.53 3.41 -13.85
CA ALA A 166 -5.17 2.98 -14.16
C ALA A 166 -4.79 3.31 -15.60
N GLU A 167 -5.67 3.04 -16.57
CA GLU A 167 -5.37 3.31 -17.99
C GLU A 167 -5.26 4.82 -18.29
N VAL A 168 -6.06 5.68 -17.68
CA VAL A 168 -5.91 7.13 -17.81
C VAL A 168 -4.54 7.57 -17.26
N ILE A 169 -4.15 7.10 -16.08
CA ILE A 169 -2.85 7.40 -15.47
C ILE A 169 -1.69 6.89 -16.33
N ASN A 170 -1.84 5.70 -16.93
CA ASN A 170 -0.84 5.14 -17.85
C ASN A 170 -0.68 5.97 -19.14
N ILE A 171 -1.80 6.45 -19.71
CA ILE A 171 -1.79 7.28 -20.94
C ILE A 171 -1.20 8.66 -20.67
N GLU A 172 -1.45 9.20 -19.48
CA GLU A 172 -0.91 10.49 -19.05
C GLU A 172 0.58 10.42 -18.70
N GLU A 173 1.18 9.23 -18.73
CA GLU A 173 2.62 9.01 -18.50
C GLU A 173 3.14 9.70 -17.25
N VAL A 174 2.40 9.56 -16.11
CA VAL A 174 2.83 10.14 -14.84
C VAL A 174 4.07 9.43 -14.31
N ASP A 175 4.92 10.15 -13.59
CA ASP A 175 6.14 9.59 -12.99
C ASP A 175 5.82 8.69 -11.80
N LEU A 176 4.75 9.03 -11.04
CA LEU A 176 4.30 8.26 -9.88
C LEU A 176 2.78 8.35 -9.74
N ALA A 177 2.13 7.20 -9.61
CA ALA A 177 0.72 7.10 -9.27
C ALA A 177 0.52 7.06 -7.74
N ILE A 178 -0.45 7.79 -7.23
CA ILE A 178 -0.83 7.86 -5.82
C ILE A 178 -2.24 7.31 -5.67
N MET A 179 -2.39 6.22 -4.93
CA MET A 179 -3.70 5.64 -4.64
C MET A 179 -4.27 6.23 -3.35
N LEU A 180 -5.47 6.83 -3.44
CA LEU A 180 -6.15 7.48 -2.33
C LEU A 180 -7.51 6.82 -2.05
N GLY A 181 -7.54 5.92 -1.09
CA GLY A 181 -8.74 5.38 -0.49
C GLY A 181 -9.63 4.54 -1.40
N LEU A 182 -9.07 3.80 -2.36
CA LEU A 182 -9.86 2.83 -3.13
C LEU A 182 -10.35 1.70 -2.21
N CYS A 183 -11.53 1.16 -2.53
CA CYS A 183 -12.11 0.06 -1.79
C CYS A 183 -11.36 -1.24 -2.06
N ILE A 184 -11.37 -2.16 -1.09
CA ILE A 184 -10.77 -3.50 -1.24
C ILE A 184 -11.30 -4.19 -2.51
N GLY A 185 -10.40 -4.79 -3.28
CA GLY A 185 -10.67 -5.36 -4.60
C GLY A 185 -10.60 -4.33 -5.74
N HIS A 186 -11.08 -3.10 -5.55
CA HIS A 186 -10.88 -2.01 -6.53
C HIS A 186 -9.43 -1.53 -6.54
N ASP A 187 -8.81 -1.42 -5.37
CA ASP A 187 -7.38 -1.20 -5.21
C ASP A 187 -6.55 -2.30 -5.89
N THR A 188 -6.93 -3.57 -5.71
CA THR A 188 -6.29 -4.72 -6.36
C THR A 188 -6.35 -4.63 -7.89
N LEU A 189 -7.49 -4.24 -8.45
CA LEU A 189 -7.63 -4.03 -9.89
C LEU A 189 -6.80 -2.84 -10.37
N PHE A 190 -6.80 -1.72 -9.65
CA PHE A 190 -5.97 -0.57 -9.98
C PHE A 190 -4.48 -0.95 -10.02
N ILE A 191 -3.97 -1.59 -8.98
CA ILE A 191 -2.58 -2.06 -8.88
C ILE A 191 -2.21 -2.99 -10.05
N LYS A 192 -3.14 -3.90 -10.40
CA LYS A 192 -2.90 -4.88 -11.47
C LYS A 192 -2.75 -4.25 -12.85
N TYR A 193 -3.46 -3.13 -13.13
CA TYR A 193 -3.49 -2.50 -14.44
C TYR A 193 -2.63 -1.23 -14.51
N CYS A 194 -2.18 -0.69 -13.41
CA CYS A 194 -1.25 0.43 -13.36
C CYS A 194 0.16 -0.05 -13.77
N ARG A 195 0.72 0.58 -14.80
CA ARG A 195 2.06 0.25 -15.35
C ARG A 195 3.16 1.20 -14.87
N VAL A 196 2.79 2.36 -14.35
CA VAL A 196 3.74 3.31 -13.78
C VAL A 196 4.05 2.96 -12.32
N PRO A 197 5.18 3.37 -11.76
CA PRO A 197 5.44 3.26 -10.34
C PRO A 197 4.28 3.81 -9.52
N MET A 198 3.90 3.14 -8.44
CA MET A 198 2.79 3.58 -7.62
C MET A 198 3.02 3.45 -6.13
N THR A 199 2.37 4.32 -5.37
CA THR A 199 2.34 4.26 -3.91
C THR A 199 0.92 4.40 -3.37
N VAL A 200 0.70 3.93 -2.13
CA VAL A 200 -0.58 4.06 -1.42
C VAL A 200 -0.45 5.16 -0.38
N LEU A 201 -1.27 6.21 -0.52
CA LEU A 201 -1.36 7.25 0.52
C LEU A 201 -2.33 6.83 1.63
N ALA A 202 -3.52 6.35 1.24
CA ALA A 202 -4.51 5.81 2.16
C ALA A 202 -5.31 4.67 1.50
N VAL A 203 -5.78 3.72 2.32
CA VAL A 203 -6.74 2.67 1.93
C VAL A 203 -8.14 3.02 2.41
N LYS A 204 -9.19 2.48 1.76
CA LYS A 204 -10.56 2.73 2.18
C LYS A 204 -10.91 1.94 3.44
N ASP A 205 -11.18 2.64 4.50
CA ASP A 205 -11.85 2.12 5.69
C ASP A 205 -12.88 3.14 6.20
N ARG A 206 -14.16 2.83 6.04
CA ARG A 206 -15.26 3.74 6.36
C ARG A 206 -15.55 3.84 7.86
N VAL A 207 -15.06 2.86 8.62
CA VAL A 207 -15.35 2.73 10.05
C VAL A 207 -14.28 3.41 10.89
N THR A 208 -13.02 3.30 10.48
CA THR A 208 -11.86 3.78 11.24
C THR A 208 -11.24 5.05 10.67
N GLY A 209 -11.95 5.76 9.76
CA GLY A 209 -11.42 6.98 9.14
C GLY A 209 -10.17 6.71 8.30
N HIS A 210 -10.19 5.60 7.52
CA HIS A 210 -9.08 5.19 6.66
C HIS A 210 -7.81 4.73 7.39
N ASN A 211 -7.96 4.36 8.69
CA ASN A 211 -6.91 3.76 9.49
C ASN A 211 -7.27 2.31 9.87
N PRO A 212 -7.09 1.31 8.98
CA PRO A 212 -7.46 -0.09 9.26
C PRO A 212 -6.67 -0.71 10.42
N LEU A 213 -5.51 -0.17 10.78
CA LEU A 213 -4.73 -0.65 11.93
C LEU A 213 -5.47 -0.43 13.25
N ALA A 214 -6.33 0.58 13.36
CA ALA A 214 -7.15 0.79 14.55
C ALA A 214 -8.01 -0.45 14.88
N ALA A 215 -8.59 -1.11 13.87
CA ALA A 215 -9.35 -2.35 14.07
C ALA A 215 -8.45 -3.52 14.53
N LEU A 216 -7.20 -3.60 14.06
CA LEU A 216 -6.23 -4.61 14.51
C LEU A 216 -5.84 -4.39 15.97
N TYR A 217 -5.54 -3.17 16.39
CA TYR A 217 -5.20 -2.85 17.76
C TYR A 217 -6.35 -3.17 18.73
N LEU A 218 -7.59 -2.98 18.29
CA LEU A 218 -8.79 -3.25 19.08
C LEU A 218 -9.36 -4.66 18.91
N SER A 219 -8.69 -5.53 18.14
CA SER A 219 -9.20 -6.88 17.81
C SER A 219 -9.41 -7.80 19.01
N LYS A 220 -8.78 -7.50 20.16
CA LYS A 220 -8.98 -8.21 21.44
C LYS A 220 -9.95 -7.50 22.39
N SER A 221 -10.49 -6.35 21.99
CA SER A 221 -11.45 -5.58 22.76
C SER A 221 -12.90 -5.96 22.44
N VAL A 222 -13.85 -5.44 23.22
CA VAL A 222 -15.30 -5.61 22.99
C VAL A 222 -15.75 -5.00 21.66
N TYR A 223 -15.03 -4.00 21.13
CA TYR A 223 -15.39 -3.30 19.90
C TYR A 223 -15.16 -4.17 18.64
N TYR A 224 -14.02 -4.87 18.56
CA TYR A 224 -13.62 -5.65 17.41
C TYR A 224 -13.24 -7.10 17.73
N GLY A 225 -13.59 -7.61 18.91
CA GLY A 225 -13.29 -8.98 19.35
C GLY A 225 -13.78 -10.07 18.39
N ARG A 226 -14.84 -9.78 17.60
CA ARG A 226 -15.32 -10.68 16.54
C ARG A 226 -14.24 -11.02 15.48
N LEU A 227 -13.25 -10.14 15.27
CA LEU A 227 -12.13 -10.40 14.33
C LEU A 227 -11.19 -11.51 14.83
N SER A 228 -11.07 -11.67 16.14
CA SER A 228 -10.22 -12.68 16.78
C SER A 228 -10.97 -13.99 17.07
N THR A 229 -12.29 -14.04 16.89
CA THR A 229 -13.10 -15.21 17.14
C THR A 229 -12.91 -16.22 16.01
N LYS A 230 -12.68 -17.50 16.35
CA LYS A 230 -12.62 -18.57 15.35
C LYS A 230 -13.95 -18.71 14.62
N ARG A 231 -13.92 -18.72 13.30
CA ARG A 231 -15.10 -18.99 12.46
C ARG A 231 -15.69 -20.34 12.79
N LYS A 232 -16.99 -20.42 13.10
CA LYS A 232 -17.70 -21.69 13.23
C LYS A 232 -17.88 -22.31 11.85
N LYS A 233 -17.75 -23.64 11.73
CA LYS A 233 -17.88 -24.37 10.45
C LYS A 233 -19.23 -24.21 9.75
N ALA A 234 -20.23 -23.66 10.44
CA ALA A 234 -21.58 -23.42 9.91
C ALA A 234 -21.75 -22.08 9.16
N ASP A 235 -20.72 -21.24 9.09
CA ASP A 235 -20.78 -19.89 8.49
C ASP A 235 -20.15 -19.85 7.06
N VAL A 236 -20.07 -21.03 6.38
CA VAL A 236 -19.57 -21.13 4.99
C VAL A 236 -20.72 -21.42 4.04
#